data_a86c14492ff0f5bb88d8fa35d3920bdd
#
_entry.id   a86c14492ff0f5bb88d8fa35d3920bdd
#
_cell.length_a   1.000
_cell.length_b   1.000
_cell.length_c   1.000
_cell.angle_alpha   90.00
_cell.angle_beta   90.00
_cell.angle_gamma   90.00
#
_symmetry.space_group_name_H-M   'P 1'
#
loop_
_entity.id
_entity.type
_entity.pdbx_description
1 polymer ?
#
loop_
_entity_poly.entity_id
_entity_poly.type
_entity_poly.pdbx_seq_one_letter_code
_entity_poly.pdbx_strand_id
1 'polypeptide(L)'
;NICCVREPQYLGTIGAIRFVECFHHDTVLVMNSDLFTNINYEDFFSHFSEHQADMSVAAVPYSVSVPYGIFDLEGRDIKGIKEKPTFNYYANAGIYLIKKDLLKLIPSNTFFDATDFLNLLISKGYKVIRYPITGYWLDIGKFEDFDKAQELVNQL
;
A
#
# COMPACT_ATOMS: atom_id res chain seq x y z
N ASN A 1 -7.48 6.81 -23.00
CA ASN A 1 -7.06 5.58 -23.70
C ASN A 1 -6.72 4.52 -22.65
N ILE A 2 -7.20 3.30 -22.84
CA ILE A 2 -6.86 2.13 -22.01
C ILE A 2 -5.95 1.24 -22.84
N CYS A 3 -4.82 0.82 -22.26
CA CYS A 3 -3.91 -0.15 -22.85
C CYS A 3 -3.85 -1.37 -21.92
N CYS A 4 -4.08 -2.57 -22.46
CA CYS A 4 -3.98 -3.81 -21.72
C CYS A 4 -2.62 -4.45 -21.99
N VAL A 5 -1.91 -4.76 -20.91
CA VAL A 5 -0.65 -5.50 -20.95
C VAL A 5 -0.90 -6.90 -20.42
N ARG A 6 -0.53 -7.92 -21.21
CA ARG A 6 -0.67 -9.32 -20.80
C ARG A 6 0.69 -9.87 -20.36
N GLU A 7 0.76 -10.29 -19.12
CA GLU A 7 1.96 -10.99 -18.61
C GLU A 7 1.95 -12.47 -19.05
N PRO A 8 3.11 -13.03 -19.40
CA PRO A 8 3.22 -14.43 -19.86
C PRO A 8 3.01 -15.45 -18.74
N GLN A 9 3.25 -15.05 -17.50
CA GLN A 9 3.05 -15.79 -16.26
C GLN A 9 2.77 -14.81 -15.14
N TYR A 10 2.26 -15.27 -14.00
CA TYR A 10 2.04 -14.41 -12.85
C TYR A 10 3.37 -13.85 -12.32
N LEU A 11 3.50 -12.53 -12.30
CA LEU A 11 4.71 -11.80 -11.93
C LEU A 11 4.59 -10.99 -10.63
N GLY A 12 3.65 -11.35 -9.77
CA GLY A 12 3.38 -10.62 -8.53
C GLY A 12 2.58 -9.35 -8.76
N THR A 13 2.53 -8.50 -7.75
CA THR A 13 1.65 -7.31 -7.76
C THR A 13 2.22 -6.12 -8.53
N ILE A 14 3.52 -6.12 -8.88
CA ILE A 14 4.13 -5.01 -9.63
C ILE A 14 5.03 -5.45 -10.79
N GLY A 15 5.39 -6.73 -10.91
CA GLY A 15 6.34 -7.19 -11.92
C GLY A 15 5.91 -6.92 -13.36
N ALA A 16 4.59 -6.99 -13.64
CA ALA A 16 4.01 -6.73 -14.96
C ALA A 16 4.24 -5.29 -15.47
N ILE A 17 4.54 -4.33 -14.59
CA ILE A 17 4.79 -2.93 -14.98
C ILE A 17 5.99 -2.80 -15.95
N ARG A 18 6.89 -3.79 -15.96
CA ARG A 18 8.04 -3.84 -16.87
C ARG A 18 7.69 -4.10 -18.33
N PHE A 19 6.46 -4.51 -18.62
CA PHE A 19 5.94 -4.66 -19.99
C PHE A 19 5.28 -3.38 -20.53
N VAL A 20 5.12 -2.35 -19.70
CA VAL A 20 4.61 -1.06 -20.16
C VAL A 20 5.73 -0.35 -20.93
N GLU A 21 5.49 -0.12 -22.24
CA GLU A 21 6.51 0.41 -23.14
C GLU A 21 6.87 1.87 -22.85
N CYS A 22 5.89 2.67 -22.42
CA CYS A 22 6.11 4.08 -22.23
C CYS A 22 5.20 4.66 -21.13
N PHE A 23 5.78 5.50 -20.29
CA PHE A 23 5.09 6.35 -19.33
C PHE A 23 5.24 7.81 -19.76
N HIS A 24 4.12 8.53 -19.89
CA HIS A 24 4.10 9.92 -20.39
C HIS A 24 4.48 10.96 -19.30
N HIS A 25 4.42 10.57 -18.03
CA HIS A 25 4.68 11.45 -16.90
C HIS A 25 5.83 10.91 -16.04
N ASP A 26 6.46 11.79 -15.25
CA ASP A 26 7.58 11.43 -14.38
C ASP A 26 7.14 10.74 -13.08
N THR A 27 5.85 10.80 -12.76
CA THR A 27 5.24 10.10 -11.64
C THR A 27 4.18 9.14 -12.15
N VAL A 28 4.19 7.92 -11.64
CA VAL A 28 3.27 6.85 -12.00
C VAL A 28 2.44 6.49 -10.79
N LEU A 29 1.11 6.47 -10.97
CA LEU A 29 0.18 5.89 -10.00
C LEU A 29 0.05 4.40 -10.30
N VAL A 30 0.31 3.57 -9.30
CA VAL A 30 0.11 2.12 -9.33
C VAL A 30 -0.91 1.77 -8.26
N MET A 31 -1.90 0.95 -8.58
CA MET A 31 -2.89 0.50 -7.60
C MET A 31 -3.39 -0.90 -7.90
N ASN A 32 -3.80 -1.60 -6.84
CA ASN A 32 -4.51 -2.86 -6.96
C ASN A 32 -5.89 -2.62 -7.59
N SER A 33 -6.42 -3.61 -8.31
CA SER A 33 -7.67 -3.50 -9.07
C SER A 33 -8.94 -3.76 -8.25
N ASP A 34 -8.79 -4.30 -7.05
CA ASP A 34 -9.85 -4.77 -6.14
C ASP A 34 -10.12 -3.80 -4.99
N LEU A 35 -9.76 -2.53 -5.15
CA LEU A 35 -9.89 -1.51 -4.12
C LEU A 35 -11.14 -0.64 -4.32
N PHE A 36 -11.87 -0.41 -3.23
CA PHE A 36 -12.93 0.56 -3.15
C PHE A 36 -12.56 1.63 -2.12
N THR A 37 -12.40 2.89 -2.59
CA THR A 37 -11.89 3.99 -1.75
C THR A 37 -12.31 5.34 -2.30
N ASN A 38 -12.38 6.33 -1.41
CA ASN A 38 -12.56 7.74 -1.75
C ASN A 38 -11.28 8.57 -1.53
N ILE A 39 -10.11 7.96 -1.68
CA ILE A 39 -8.84 8.68 -1.59
C ILE A 39 -8.85 9.91 -2.52
N ASN A 40 -8.39 11.05 -1.99
CA ASN A 40 -8.18 12.24 -2.81
C ASN A 40 -6.84 12.12 -3.54
N TYR A 41 -6.85 11.79 -4.83
CA TYR A 41 -5.64 11.61 -5.62
C TYR A 41 -4.87 12.91 -5.86
N GLU A 42 -5.53 14.06 -5.90
CA GLU A 42 -4.87 15.37 -6.05
C GLU A 42 -4.08 15.71 -4.78
N ASP A 43 -4.68 15.52 -3.61
CA ASP A 43 -4.01 15.71 -2.32
C ASP A 43 -2.87 14.70 -2.14
N PHE A 44 -3.09 13.44 -2.53
CA PHE A 44 -2.05 12.41 -2.49
C PHE A 44 -0.84 12.78 -3.36
N PHE A 45 -1.08 13.31 -4.57
CA PHE A 45 -0.01 13.78 -5.46
C PHE A 45 0.68 15.04 -4.92
N SER A 46 -0.07 15.99 -4.36
CA SER A 46 0.48 17.20 -3.74
C SER A 46 1.39 16.84 -2.57
N HIS A 47 0.93 15.95 -1.68
CA HIS A 47 1.72 15.43 -0.57
C HIS A 47 3.02 14.74 -1.04
N PHE A 48 2.95 13.91 -2.08
CA PHE A 48 4.12 13.29 -2.70
C PHE A 48 5.13 14.31 -3.19
N SER A 49 4.66 15.35 -3.89
CA SER A 49 5.47 16.39 -4.50
C SER A 49 6.10 17.33 -3.45
N GLU A 50 5.33 17.80 -2.48
CA GLU A 50 5.78 18.68 -1.41
C GLU A 50 6.88 18.04 -0.56
N HIS A 51 6.75 16.74 -0.30
CA HIS A 51 7.74 15.99 0.44
C HIS A 51 8.95 15.55 -0.41
N GLN A 52 8.94 15.85 -1.72
CA GLN A 52 9.99 15.41 -2.65
C GLN A 52 10.27 13.90 -2.53
N ALA A 53 9.23 13.10 -2.38
CA ALA A 53 9.34 11.68 -2.18
C ALA A 53 9.74 10.96 -3.48
N ASP A 54 10.40 9.82 -3.34
CA ASP A 54 10.71 8.92 -4.44
C ASP A 54 9.58 7.91 -4.66
N MET A 55 8.94 7.50 -3.56
CA MET A 55 7.72 6.72 -3.54
C MET A 55 6.83 7.18 -2.38
N SER A 56 5.52 7.23 -2.59
CA SER A 56 4.52 7.42 -1.54
C SER A 56 3.53 6.26 -1.56
N VAL A 57 3.23 5.74 -0.38
CA VAL A 57 2.32 4.61 -0.19
C VAL A 57 1.09 5.11 0.56
N ALA A 58 -0.08 4.92 -0.03
CA ALA A 58 -1.31 5.17 0.70
C ALA A 58 -1.46 4.13 1.82
N ALA A 59 -1.85 4.57 3.00
CA ALA A 59 -1.92 3.75 4.20
C ALA A 59 -3.20 4.01 4.98
N VAL A 60 -3.79 2.96 5.51
CA VAL A 60 -4.97 3.03 6.34
C VAL A 60 -4.64 2.72 7.80
N PRO A 61 -5.26 3.39 8.77
CA PRO A 61 -5.11 3.05 10.18
C PRO A 61 -5.68 1.65 10.42
N TYR A 62 -4.94 0.85 11.16
CA TYR A 62 -5.33 -0.50 11.54
C TYR A 62 -5.08 -0.72 13.03
N SER A 63 -6.11 -1.03 13.79
CA SER A 63 -6.04 -1.21 15.25
C SER A 63 -6.32 -2.65 15.62
N VAL A 64 -5.47 -3.20 16.48
CA VAL A 64 -5.62 -4.55 17.04
C VAL A 64 -5.80 -4.45 18.55
N SER A 65 -6.97 -4.83 19.06
CA SER A 65 -7.23 -4.93 20.49
C SER A 65 -6.96 -6.34 20.97
N VAL A 66 -6.12 -6.48 21.98
CA VAL A 66 -5.84 -7.76 22.62
C VAL A 66 -6.75 -7.88 23.85
N PRO A 67 -7.62 -8.91 23.94
CA PRO A 67 -8.61 -9.00 25.02
C PRO A 67 -8.02 -9.52 26.36
N TYR A 68 -6.69 -9.55 26.48
CA TYR A 68 -5.96 -10.07 27.63
C TYR A 68 -4.91 -9.08 28.13
N GLY A 69 -4.47 -9.25 29.38
CA GLY A 69 -3.28 -8.59 29.91
C GLY A 69 -2.03 -9.10 29.20
N ILE A 70 -1.19 -8.20 28.68
CA ILE A 70 0.06 -8.52 27.99
C ILE A 70 1.24 -8.17 28.90
N PHE A 71 2.07 -9.17 29.17
CA PHE A 71 3.28 -8.98 29.96
C PHE A 71 4.38 -8.29 29.16
N ASP A 72 5.07 -7.38 29.80
CA ASP A 72 6.36 -6.86 29.36
C ASP A 72 7.46 -7.72 29.98
N LEU A 73 8.26 -8.39 29.14
CA LEU A 73 9.19 -9.42 29.56
C LEU A 73 10.64 -9.01 29.30
N GLU A 74 11.51 -9.31 30.27
CA GLU A 74 12.97 -9.32 30.10
C GLU A 74 13.51 -10.71 30.46
N GLY A 75 13.79 -11.51 29.42
CA GLY A 75 14.10 -12.93 29.62
C GLY A 75 12.90 -13.69 30.21
N ARG A 76 13.00 -14.15 31.44
CA ARG A 76 11.92 -14.84 32.18
C ARG A 76 11.20 -13.94 33.19
N ASP A 77 11.74 -12.73 33.42
CA ASP A 77 11.19 -11.80 34.41
C ASP A 77 10.05 -10.97 33.82
N ILE A 78 8.96 -10.83 34.56
CA ILE A 78 7.88 -9.93 34.26
C ILE A 78 8.25 -8.53 34.76
N LYS A 79 8.39 -7.57 33.87
CA LYS A 79 8.70 -6.16 34.18
C LYS A 79 7.45 -5.28 34.28
N GLY A 80 6.35 -5.74 33.68
CA GLY A 80 5.08 -5.00 33.70
C GLY A 80 3.95 -5.77 33.06
N ILE A 81 2.75 -5.18 33.12
CA ILE A 81 1.56 -5.69 32.45
C ILE A 81 0.78 -4.53 31.83
N LYS A 82 0.30 -4.72 30.60
CA LYS A 82 -0.63 -3.82 29.92
C LYS A 82 -1.98 -4.53 29.82
N GLU A 83 -2.98 -4.02 30.51
CA GLU A 83 -4.31 -4.62 30.51
C GLU A 83 -5.06 -4.26 29.25
N LYS A 84 -5.49 -5.27 28.46
CA LYS A 84 -6.26 -5.16 27.24
C LYS A 84 -5.76 -4.06 26.29
N PRO A 85 -4.48 -4.07 25.91
CA PRO A 85 -3.91 -3.00 25.11
C PRO A 85 -4.50 -3.00 23.70
N THR A 86 -4.60 -1.79 23.11
CA THR A 86 -4.87 -1.60 21.70
C THR A 86 -3.58 -1.13 21.01
N PHE A 87 -3.17 -1.85 19.98
CA PHE A 87 -2.02 -1.50 19.13
C PHE A 87 -2.51 -0.87 17.84
N ASN A 88 -1.93 0.28 17.51
CA ASN A 88 -2.28 1.03 16.30
C ASN A 88 -1.16 0.91 15.28
N TYR A 89 -1.52 0.50 14.07
CA TYR A 89 -0.62 0.33 12.93
C TYR A 89 -1.14 1.12 11.73
N TYR A 90 -0.35 1.16 10.67
CA TYR A 90 -0.78 1.58 9.35
C TYR A 90 -0.59 0.43 8.39
N ALA A 91 -1.69 -0.02 7.78
CA ALA A 91 -1.65 -1.05 6.76
C ALA A 91 -1.44 -0.43 5.37
N ASN A 92 -0.71 -1.14 4.52
CA ASN A 92 -0.54 -0.78 3.12
C ASN A 92 -1.88 -0.88 2.39
N ALA A 93 -2.30 0.22 1.75
CA ALA A 93 -3.58 0.30 1.07
C ALA A 93 -3.55 -0.17 -0.39
N GLY A 94 -2.40 -0.61 -0.91
CA GLY A 94 -2.27 -1.09 -2.29
C GLY A 94 -2.31 0.03 -3.35
N ILE A 95 -2.01 1.27 -2.96
CA ILE A 95 -1.99 2.44 -3.86
C ILE A 95 -0.66 3.18 -3.66
N TYR A 96 0.02 3.44 -4.77
CA TYR A 96 1.39 3.96 -4.75
C TYR A 96 1.58 5.07 -5.78
N LEU A 97 2.29 6.13 -5.40
CA LEU A 97 2.90 7.09 -6.32
C LEU A 97 4.40 6.83 -6.38
N ILE A 98 4.95 6.68 -7.57
CA ILE A 98 6.32 6.24 -7.79
C ILE A 98 6.97 7.12 -8.87
N LYS A 99 8.18 7.60 -8.66
CA LYS A 99 8.97 8.21 -9.72
C LYS A 99 9.25 7.19 -10.82
N LYS A 100 8.91 7.52 -12.05
CA LYS A 100 9.06 6.66 -13.25
C LYS A 100 10.43 5.99 -13.35
N ASP A 101 11.49 6.76 -13.09
CA ASP A 101 12.86 6.26 -13.20
C ASP A 101 13.20 5.10 -12.28
N LEU A 102 12.46 4.95 -11.18
CA LEU A 102 12.66 3.86 -10.22
C LEU A 102 12.09 2.53 -10.71
N LEU A 103 11.12 2.57 -11.62
CA LEU A 103 10.49 1.35 -12.17
C LEU A 103 11.51 0.45 -12.89
N LYS A 104 12.62 1.02 -13.38
CA LYS A 104 13.72 0.26 -13.97
C LYS A 104 14.46 -0.67 -12.98
N LEU A 105 14.30 -0.44 -11.67
CA LEU A 105 14.86 -1.30 -10.62
C LEU A 105 14.07 -2.59 -10.43
N ILE A 106 12.84 -2.66 -10.94
CA ILE A 106 12.02 -3.87 -10.93
C ILE A 106 12.62 -4.86 -11.94
N PRO A 107 12.92 -6.11 -11.53
CA PRO A 107 13.48 -7.11 -12.43
C PRO A 107 12.52 -7.41 -13.59
N SER A 108 13.06 -7.58 -14.80
CA SER A 108 12.25 -7.95 -15.95
C SER A 108 11.89 -9.43 -15.91
N ASN A 109 10.63 -9.76 -16.25
CA ASN A 109 10.15 -11.15 -16.38
C ASN A 109 10.40 -12.02 -15.13
N THR A 110 10.32 -11.40 -13.94
CA THR A 110 10.55 -12.05 -12.66
C THR A 110 9.39 -11.70 -11.72
N PHE A 111 8.95 -12.67 -10.92
CA PHE A 111 7.99 -12.42 -9.85
C PHE A 111 8.53 -11.35 -8.90
N PHE A 112 7.75 -10.29 -8.70
CA PHE A 112 8.13 -9.18 -7.84
C PHE A 112 6.90 -8.49 -7.26
N ASP A 113 6.82 -8.41 -5.94
CA ASP A 113 5.71 -7.76 -5.28
C ASP A 113 6.00 -6.28 -5.00
N ALA A 114 4.95 -5.47 -4.87
CA ALA A 114 5.07 -4.05 -4.52
C ALA A 114 5.74 -3.85 -3.15
N THR A 115 5.57 -4.79 -2.23
CA THR A 115 6.23 -4.80 -0.92
C THR A 115 7.73 -5.06 -1.03
N ASP A 116 8.16 -5.93 -1.94
CA ASP A 116 9.57 -6.18 -2.22
C ASP A 116 10.22 -4.95 -2.86
N PHE A 117 9.50 -4.31 -3.78
CA PHE A 117 9.96 -3.07 -4.38
C PHE A 117 10.13 -1.95 -3.35
N LEU A 118 9.17 -1.80 -2.44
CA LEU A 118 9.23 -0.83 -1.34
C LEU A 118 10.48 -1.08 -0.48
N ASN A 119 10.71 -2.34 -0.06
CA ASN A 119 11.88 -2.71 0.74
C ASN A 119 13.19 -2.46 -0.02
N LEU A 120 13.22 -2.74 -1.33
CA LEU A 120 14.38 -2.45 -2.18
C LEU A 120 14.68 -0.94 -2.21
N LEU A 121 13.67 -0.09 -2.37
CA LEU A 121 13.85 1.36 -2.38
C LEU A 121 14.38 1.87 -1.04
N ILE A 122 13.80 1.42 0.08
CA ILE A 122 14.26 1.75 1.43
C ILE A 122 15.73 1.33 1.62
N SER A 123 16.09 0.10 1.24
CA SER A 123 17.46 -0.41 1.38
C SER A 123 18.50 0.36 0.58
N LYS A 124 18.07 1.00 -0.52
CA LYS A 124 18.91 1.86 -1.37
C LYS A 124 18.94 3.33 -0.93
N GLY A 125 18.24 3.68 0.14
CA GLY A 125 18.21 5.04 0.69
C GLY A 125 17.28 6.00 -0.05
N TYR A 126 16.34 5.51 -0.88
CA TYR A 126 15.32 6.34 -1.48
C TYR A 126 14.31 6.82 -0.44
N LYS A 127 13.73 7.99 -0.66
CA LYS A 127 12.74 8.59 0.22
C LYS A 127 11.36 7.98 -0.01
N VAL A 128 11.00 7.00 0.81
CA VAL A 128 9.68 6.38 0.82
C VAL A 128 8.86 6.95 1.97
N ILE A 129 7.68 7.47 1.66
CA ILE A 129 6.77 8.06 2.65
C ILE A 129 5.41 7.39 2.62
N ARG A 130 4.64 7.54 3.70
CA ARG A 130 3.23 7.15 3.74
C ARG A 130 2.32 8.35 3.52
N TYR A 131 1.16 8.11 2.92
CA TYR A 131 0.03 9.04 2.88
C TYR A 131 -1.17 8.43 3.60
N PRO A 132 -1.71 9.06 4.66
CA PRO A 132 -2.84 8.50 5.41
C PRO A 132 -4.15 8.68 4.64
N ILE A 133 -4.87 7.59 4.38
CA ILE A 133 -6.25 7.67 3.91
C ILE A 133 -7.15 8.01 5.10
N THR A 134 -7.87 9.11 5.01
CA THR A 134 -8.80 9.57 6.06
C THR A 134 -10.26 9.17 5.78
N GLY A 135 -10.56 8.74 4.57
CA GLY A 135 -11.87 8.30 4.13
C GLY A 135 -12.07 6.78 4.28
N TYR A 136 -12.94 6.23 3.45
CA TYR A 136 -13.12 4.78 3.41
C TYR A 136 -12.10 4.13 2.45
N TRP A 137 -11.71 2.94 2.81
CA TRP A 137 -10.89 2.04 2.03
C TRP A 137 -11.32 0.60 2.32
N LEU A 138 -11.54 -0.17 1.29
CA LEU A 138 -11.92 -1.56 1.35
C LEU A 138 -11.20 -2.35 0.25
N ASP A 139 -10.57 -3.44 0.63
CA ASP A 139 -10.03 -4.46 -0.27
C ASP A 139 -11.11 -5.51 -0.51
N ILE A 140 -11.58 -5.62 -1.77
CA ILE A 140 -12.66 -6.54 -2.15
C ILE A 140 -12.06 -7.90 -2.54
N GLY A 141 -11.38 -8.54 -1.59
CA GLY A 141 -10.77 -9.85 -1.80
C GLY A 141 -11.71 -11.04 -1.59
N LYS A 142 -12.90 -10.83 -0.98
CA LYS A 142 -13.88 -11.86 -0.67
C LYS A 142 -15.30 -11.39 -0.94
N PHE A 143 -16.25 -12.34 -1.07
CA PHE A 143 -17.67 -12.01 -1.26
C PHE A 143 -18.24 -11.13 -0.15
N GLU A 144 -17.86 -11.35 1.10
CA GLU A 144 -18.28 -10.55 2.25
C GLU A 144 -17.83 -9.07 2.14
N ASP A 145 -16.70 -8.81 1.50
CA ASP A 145 -16.19 -7.46 1.30
C ASP A 145 -16.92 -6.76 0.16
N PHE A 146 -17.39 -7.52 -0.84
CA PHE A 146 -18.26 -7.01 -1.90
C PHE A 146 -19.61 -6.53 -1.34
N ASP A 147 -20.23 -7.29 -0.44
CA ASP A 147 -21.49 -6.89 0.22
C ASP A 147 -21.31 -5.61 1.03
N LYS A 148 -20.20 -5.48 1.78
CA LYS A 148 -19.85 -4.26 2.50
C LYS A 148 -19.65 -3.06 1.55
N ALA A 149 -19.00 -3.29 0.39
CA ALA A 149 -18.82 -2.24 -0.61
C ALA A 149 -20.15 -1.76 -1.16
N GLN A 150 -21.11 -2.67 -1.44
CA GLN A 150 -22.46 -2.31 -1.88
C GLN A 150 -23.24 -1.51 -0.80
N GLU A 151 -23.13 -1.90 0.44
CA GLU A 151 -23.75 -1.14 1.55
C GLU A 151 -23.18 0.28 1.63
N LEU A 152 -21.86 0.46 1.50
CA LEU A 152 -21.22 1.76 1.48
C LEU A 152 -21.69 2.63 0.28
N VAL A 153 -21.80 2.05 -0.91
CA VAL A 153 -22.32 2.78 -2.09
C VAL A 153 -23.74 3.31 -1.87
N ASN A 154 -24.60 2.52 -1.19
CA ASN A 154 -25.97 2.92 -0.92
C ASN A 154 -26.10 4.04 0.16
N GLN A 155 -25.01 4.34 0.87
CA GLN A 155 -24.96 5.39 1.91
C GLN A 155 -24.32 6.70 1.39
N LEU A 156 -23.72 6.69 0.20
CA LEU A 156 -23.10 7.83 -0.48
C LEU A 156 -24.09 8.56 -1.40
#